data_ca84d85be9a6c501f3420537d9f80dea
#
_entry.id   ca84d85be9a6c501f3420537d9f80dea
#
_cell.length_a   1.000
_cell.length_b   1.000
_cell.length_c   1.000
_cell.angle_alpha   90.00
_cell.angle_beta   90.00
_cell.angle_gamma   90.00
#
_symmetry.space_group_name_H-M   'P 1'
#
loop_
_entity.id
_entity.type
_entity.pdbx_description
1 polymer ?
#
loop_
_entity_poly.entity_id
_entity_poly.type
_entity_poly.pdbx_seq_one_letter_code
_entity_poly.pdbx_strand_id
1 'polypeptide(L)'
;MNLQHRIARIALIAALFLGSMPAAAESVLLTLTGAVTDGRVELTRADFDAMDWHELATSTSVTDHQPEFRGVLMRDILAHAGAEGSQVRAAALNDYVVDIPIEDFYQFDVLAALYMDGVPLTPRDKGPVWIVYPRDDHGVLADIRYDMRWVWQLVALHVQ
;
A
#
# COMPACT_ATOMS: atom_id res chain seq x y z
N MET A 1 -1.52 21.13 -81.86
CA MET A 1 -2.71 20.69 -81.14
C MET A 1 -2.19 19.83 -79.99
N ASN A 2 -1.84 20.44 -78.89
CA ASN A 2 -1.15 19.76 -77.78
C ASN A 2 -2.03 19.77 -76.50
N LEU A 3 -2.46 18.60 -76.15
CA LEU A 3 -3.24 18.37 -74.95
C LEU A 3 -2.25 18.18 -73.77
N GLN A 4 -2.10 19.18 -72.92
CA GLN A 4 -1.22 19.15 -71.76
C GLN A 4 -1.90 18.47 -70.62
N HIS A 5 -1.32 17.37 -70.16
CA HIS A 5 -1.75 16.60 -68.99
C HIS A 5 -1.46 17.34 -67.71
N ARG A 6 -2.49 17.73 -66.97
CA ARG A 6 -2.36 18.22 -65.59
C ARG A 6 -2.48 17.02 -64.65
N ILE A 7 -1.34 16.56 -64.12
CA ILE A 7 -1.30 15.56 -63.05
C ILE A 7 -1.48 16.30 -61.72
N ALA A 8 -2.66 16.14 -61.13
CA ALA A 8 -2.88 16.63 -59.74
C ALA A 8 -2.20 15.67 -58.77
N ARG A 9 -1.22 16.16 -58.06
CA ARG A 9 -0.60 15.45 -56.93
C ARG A 9 -1.49 15.62 -55.69
N ILE A 10 -2.22 14.56 -55.32
CA ILE A 10 -2.95 14.49 -54.08
C ILE A 10 -1.91 14.08 -52.99
N ALA A 11 -1.52 15.01 -52.17
CA ALA A 11 -0.74 14.71 -50.99
C ALA A 11 -1.65 14.17 -49.88
N LEU A 12 -1.58 12.87 -49.62
CA LEU A 12 -2.27 12.18 -48.54
C LEU A 12 -1.55 12.51 -47.22
N ILE A 13 -2.08 13.45 -46.46
CA ILE A 13 -1.61 13.74 -45.09
C ILE A 13 -2.24 12.69 -44.17
N ALA A 14 -1.48 11.63 -43.83
CA ALA A 14 -1.84 10.69 -42.79
C ALA A 14 -1.58 11.38 -41.43
N ALA A 15 -2.63 11.95 -40.85
CA ALA A 15 -2.56 12.43 -39.45
C ALA A 15 -2.48 11.21 -38.53
N LEU A 16 -1.31 10.95 -37.96
CA LEU A 16 -1.15 10.00 -36.85
C LEU A 16 -1.87 10.58 -35.63
N PHE A 17 -3.09 10.14 -35.39
CA PHE A 17 -3.73 10.28 -34.10
C PHE A 17 -3.02 9.32 -33.12
N LEU A 18 -1.99 9.78 -32.43
CA LEU A 18 -1.53 9.15 -31.19
C LEU A 18 -2.63 9.42 -30.15
N GLY A 19 -3.62 8.52 -30.09
CA GLY A 19 -4.57 8.51 -29.01
C GLY A 19 -3.83 8.25 -27.70
N SER A 20 -3.74 9.28 -26.85
CA SER A 20 -3.32 9.10 -25.45
C SER A 20 -4.34 8.16 -24.82
N MET A 21 -3.97 6.90 -24.61
CA MET A 21 -4.76 6.00 -23.76
C MET A 21 -4.80 6.64 -22.36
N PRO A 22 -5.98 6.82 -21.76
CA PRO A 22 -6.03 7.24 -20.38
C PRO A 22 -5.28 6.18 -19.57
N ALA A 23 -4.23 6.59 -18.83
CA ALA A 23 -3.61 5.75 -17.83
C ALA A 23 -4.73 5.35 -16.86
N ALA A 24 -4.97 4.06 -16.70
CA ALA A 24 -5.88 3.59 -15.67
C ALA A 24 -5.39 4.14 -14.34
N ALA A 25 -6.24 4.88 -13.62
CA ALA A 25 -5.87 5.40 -12.31
C ALA A 25 -5.52 4.20 -11.42
N GLU A 26 -4.31 4.20 -10.88
CA GLU A 26 -3.88 3.15 -9.96
C GLU A 26 -4.80 3.16 -8.73
N SER A 27 -5.21 1.97 -8.29
CA SER A 27 -6.06 1.85 -7.11
C SER A 27 -5.27 2.23 -5.85
N VAL A 28 -5.86 3.10 -5.03
CA VAL A 28 -5.33 3.42 -3.69
C VAL A 28 -5.41 2.18 -2.81
N LEU A 29 -4.29 1.81 -2.21
CA LEU A 29 -4.21 0.67 -1.28
C LEU A 29 -4.35 1.11 0.17
N LEU A 30 -3.83 2.28 0.52
CA LEU A 30 -3.84 2.81 1.88
C LEU A 30 -3.99 4.34 1.83
N THR A 31 -4.88 4.87 2.68
CA THR A 31 -5.05 6.30 2.86
C THR A 31 -4.60 6.71 4.27
N LEU A 32 -3.74 7.72 4.36
CA LEU A 32 -3.38 8.35 5.62
C LEU A 32 -4.03 9.72 5.72
N THR A 33 -4.54 10.08 6.90
CA THR A 33 -5.19 11.36 7.20
C THR A 33 -4.77 11.88 8.57
N GLY A 34 -5.20 13.09 8.93
CA GLY A 34 -4.89 13.71 10.22
C GLY A 34 -3.57 14.47 10.17
N ALA A 35 -2.70 14.26 11.16
CA ALA A 35 -1.40 14.93 11.25
C ALA A 35 -0.38 14.33 10.26
N VAL A 36 -0.62 14.51 8.98
CA VAL A 36 0.22 14.12 7.84
C VAL A 36 0.38 15.29 6.87
N THR A 37 1.33 15.20 5.93
CA THR A 37 1.54 16.21 4.89
C THR A 37 0.22 16.51 4.17
N ASP A 38 -0.09 17.78 4.03
CA ASP A 38 -1.34 18.29 3.40
C ASP A 38 -2.65 17.68 3.97
N GLY A 39 -2.59 17.06 5.15
CA GLY A 39 -3.73 16.46 5.86
C GLY A 39 -4.25 15.16 5.24
N ARG A 40 -3.73 14.74 4.09
CA ARG A 40 -4.11 13.48 3.40
C ARG A 40 -3.01 13.00 2.45
N VAL A 41 -2.65 11.74 2.58
CA VAL A 41 -1.74 11.04 1.68
C VAL A 41 -2.40 9.74 1.22
N GLU A 42 -2.41 9.48 -0.07
CA GLU A 42 -2.92 8.25 -0.66
C GLU A 42 -1.76 7.46 -1.25
N LEU A 43 -1.67 6.19 -0.88
CA LEU A 43 -0.63 5.30 -1.34
C LEU A 43 -1.20 4.28 -2.31
N THR A 44 -0.65 4.27 -3.50
CA THR A 44 -0.90 3.29 -4.56
C THR A 44 0.12 2.15 -4.48
N ARG A 45 -0.02 1.14 -5.33
CA ARG A 45 0.97 0.08 -5.46
C ARG A 45 2.35 0.63 -5.85
N ALA A 46 2.41 1.62 -6.73
CA ALA A 46 3.67 2.22 -7.18
C ALA A 46 4.39 2.94 -6.03
N ASP A 47 3.65 3.56 -5.11
CA ASP A 47 4.25 4.19 -3.93
C ASP A 47 4.90 3.15 -3.01
N PHE A 48 4.25 2.01 -2.78
CA PHE A 48 4.85 0.89 -2.04
C PHE A 48 6.07 0.31 -2.76
N ASP A 49 6.03 0.17 -4.08
CA ASP A 49 7.13 -0.38 -4.87
C ASP A 49 8.35 0.56 -4.91
N ALA A 50 8.18 1.85 -4.61
CA ALA A 50 9.25 2.83 -4.49
C ALA A 50 9.93 2.86 -3.10
N MET A 51 9.37 2.16 -2.08
CA MET A 51 9.92 2.05 -0.74
C MET A 51 10.78 0.80 -0.58
N ASP A 52 11.53 0.70 0.52
CA ASP A 52 12.32 -0.48 0.85
C ASP A 52 11.43 -1.64 1.31
N TRP A 53 11.55 -2.79 0.65
CA TRP A 53 10.80 -4.00 0.97
C TRP A 53 11.54 -4.88 1.97
N HIS A 54 10.78 -5.41 2.93
CA HIS A 54 11.27 -6.30 3.97
C HIS A 54 10.51 -7.62 3.96
N GLU A 55 11.17 -8.66 4.47
CA GLU A 55 10.60 -9.99 4.69
C GLU A 55 10.57 -10.29 6.19
N LEU A 56 9.51 -10.93 6.65
CA LEU A 56 9.31 -11.27 8.05
C LEU A 56 8.62 -12.63 8.16
N ALA A 57 9.31 -13.62 8.72
CA ALA A 57 8.71 -14.90 9.09
C ALA A 57 8.30 -14.84 10.56
N THR A 58 7.00 -14.97 10.85
CA THR A 58 6.50 -14.88 12.23
C THR A 58 5.20 -15.65 12.40
N SER A 59 4.98 -16.23 13.58
CA SER A 59 3.71 -16.88 13.93
C SER A 59 2.61 -15.85 14.12
N THR A 60 1.37 -16.25 13.84
CA THR A 60 0.17 -15.43 14.06
C THR A 60 -0.86 -16.19 14.87
N SER A 61 -1.86 -15.49 15.42
CA SER A 61 -2.99 -16.12 16.09
C SER A 61 -4.03 -16.71 15.12
N VAL A 62 -3.87 -16.53 13.80
CA VAL A 62 -4.87 -16.86 12.77
C VAL A 62 -4.33 -17.72 11.63
N THR A 63 -3.10 -18.22 11.76
CA THR A 63 -2.50 -19.17 10.81
C THR A 63 -2.02 -20.42 11.54
N ASP A 64 -2.10 -21.58 10.89
CA ASP A 64 -1.68 -22.87 11.45
C ASP A 64 -0.17 -23.13 11.32
N HIS A 65 0.56 -22.25 10.63
CA HIS A 65 2.00 -22.32 10.39
C HIS A 65 2.63 -20.95 10.62
N GLN A 66 3.96 -20.87 10.55
CA GLN A 66 4.71 -19.62 10.55
C GLN A 66 4.84 -19.11 9.11
N PRO A 67 3.98 -18.18 8.66
CA PRO A 67 4.06 -17.65 7.31
C PRO A 67 5.22 -16.69 7.14
N GLU A 68 5.65 -16.53 5.87
CA GLU A 68 6.57 -15.51 5.43
C GLU A 68 5.78 -14.33 4.86
N PHE A 69 5.94 -13.18 5.48
CA PHE A 69 5.34 -11.92 5.04
C PHE A 69 6.35 -11.09 4.27
N ARG A 70 5.86 -10.32 3.28
CA ARG A 70 6.67 -9.36 2.56
C ARG A 70 5.91 -8.05 2.37
N GLY A 71 6.58 -6.93 2.64
CA GLY A 71 5.98 -5.60 2.56
C GLY A 71 6.95 -4.49 2.94
N VAL A 72 6.41 -3.36 3.39
CA VAL A 72 7.14 -2.16 3.78
C VAL A 72 6.99 -1.92 5.29
N LEU A 73 8.00 -1.40 5.96
CA LEU A 73 7.89 -1.10 7.39
C LEU A 73 6.89 0.04 7.63
N MET A 74 6.04 -0.10 8.64
CA MET A 74 5.04 0.91 9.01
C MET A 74 5.68 2.27 9.29
N ARG A 75 6.86 2.31 9.93
CA ARG A 75 7.58 3.58 10.18
C ARG A 75 8.00 4.30 8.90
N ASP A 76 8.33 3.56 7.83
CA ASP A 76 8.73 4.15 6.56
C ASP A 76 7.52 4.75 5.83
N ILE A 77 6.36 4.10 5.92
CA ILE A 77 5.08 4.64 5.46
C ILE A 77 4.73 5.94 6.19
N LEU A 78 4.86 5.96 7.52
CA LEU A 78 4.61 7.16 8.32
C LEU A 78 5.58 8.29 7.98
N ALA A 79 6.87 7.97 7.81
CA ALA A 79 7.89 8.93 7.41
C ALA A 79 7.61 9.51 6.01
N HIS A 80 7.24 8.65 5.05
CA HIS A 80 6.84 9.06 3.70
C HIS A 80 5.64 10.01 3.71
N ALA A 81 4.66 9.76 4.59
CA ALA A 81 3.49 10.60 4.75
C ALA A 81 3.75 11.88 5.57
N GLY A 82 4.95 12.07 6.13
CA GLY A 82 5.24 13.18 7.03
C GLY A 82 4.35 13.17 8.27
N ALA A 83 4.14 11.99 8.85
CA ALA A 83 3.26 11.81 9.99
C ALA A 83 3.90 12.37 11.27
N GLU A 84 3.17 13.25 11.96
CA GLU A 84 3.56 13.86 13.24
C GLU A 84 2.44 13.63 14.26
N GLY A 85 2.60 12.61 15.13
CA GLY A 85 1.59 12.25 16.12
C GLY A 85 2.08 11.23 17.11
N SER A 86 1.23 10.83 18.03
CA SER A 86 1.51 9.80 19.04
C SER A 86 0.73 8.50 18.85
N GLN A 87 -0.33 8.56 18.08
CA GLN A 87 -1.23 7.45 17.82
C GLN A 87 -1.67 7.41 16.36
N VAL A 88 -1.92 6.21 15.83
CA VAL A 88 -2.68 6.02 14.60
C VAL A 88 -3.95 5.24 14.90
N ARG A 89 -5.06 5.71 14.39
CA ARG A 89 -6.30 4.95 14.30
C ARG A 89 -6.30 4.18 12.99
N ALA A 90 -6.11 2.87 13.07
CA ALA A 90 -6.11 1.97 11.93
C ALA A 90 -7.54 1.47 11.66
N ALA A 91 -7.98 1.55 10.40
CA ALA A 91 -9.30 1.11 9.97
C ALA A 91 -9.19 0.11 8.81
N ALA A 92 -9.96 -0.96 8.91
CA ALA A 92 -10.04 -2.05 7.95
C ALA A 92 -11.33 -2.00 7.11
N LEU A 93 -11.36 -2.75 6.00
CA LEU A 93 -12.54 -2.88 5.12
C LEU A 93 -13.76 -3.49 5.82
N ASN A 94 -13.54 -4.30 6.86
CA ASN A 94 -14.58 -4.97 7.65
C ASN A 94 -15.08 -4.16 8.85
N ASP A 95 -14.85 -2.84 8.82
CA ASP A 95 -15.21 -1.89 9.89
C ASP A 95 -14.45 -2.10 11.23
N TYR A 96 -13.42 -2.97 11.25
CA TYR A 96 -12.54 -3.06 12.41
C TYR A 96 -11.70 -1.79 12.56
N VAL A 97 -11.69 -1.23 13.76
CA VAL A 97 -10.93 -0.01 14.07
C VAL A 97 -10.19 -0.22 15.40
N VAL A 98 -8.91 0.16 15.42
CA VAL A 98 -8.06 0.12 16.63
C VAL A 98 -7.10 1.28 16.65
N ASP A 99 -6.84 1.80 17.86
CA ASP A 99 -5.81 2.81 18.09
C ASP A 99 -4.49 2.10 18.42
N ILE A 100 -3.43 2.45 17.70
CA ILE A 100 -2.10 1.87 17.84
C ILE A 100 -1.12 3.02 18.20
N PRO A 101 -0.34 2.91 19.29
CA PRO A 101 0.73 3.86 19.55
C PRO A 101 1.73 3.89 18.40
N ILE A 102 2.09 5.07 17.92
CA ILE A 102 3.10 5.23 16.85
C ILE A 102 4.45 4.65 17.28
N GLU A 103 4.75 4.70 18.59
CA GLU A 103 5.98 4.15 19.18
C GLU A 103 6.17 2.66 18.84
N ASP A 104 5.10 1.87 18.73
CA ASP A 104 5.18 0.45 18.32
C ASP A 104 5.94 0.28 17.00
N PHE A 105 5.70 1.18 16.04
CA PHE A 105 6.28 1.09 14.69
C PHE A 105 7.76 1.50 14.64
N TYR A 106 8.23 2.20 15.67
CA TYR A 106 9.65 2.55 15.83
C TYR A 106 10.38 1.59 16.77
N GLN A 107 9.69 0.98 17.74
CA GLN A 107 10.25 0.02 18.66
C GLN A 107 10.38 -1.37 18.04
N PHE A 108 9.42 -1.76 17.19
CA PHE A 108 9.38 -3.04 16.54
C PHE A 108 9.40 -2.86 15.01
N ASP A 109 9.96 -3.81 14.29
CA ASP A 109 9.95 -3.82 12.83
C ASP A 109 8.58 -4.29 12.31
N VAL A 110 7.51 -3.51 12.62
CA VAL A 110 6.14 -3.81 12.23
C VAL A 110 5.98 -3.62 10.72
N LEU A 111 5.46 -4.64 10.05
CA LEU A 111 5.35 -4.69 8.61
C LEU A 111 3.93 -4.32 8.15
N ALA A 112 3.81 -3.47 7.14
CA ALA A 112 2.64 -3.38 6.28
C ALA A 112 2.81 -4.42 5.18
N ALA A 113 2.30 -5.63 5.41
CA ALA A 113 2.45 -6.75 4.50
C ALA A 113 1.48 -6.63 3.32
N LEU A 114 1.99 -6.86 2.11
CA LEU A 114 1.23 -6.96 0.86
C LEU A 114 1.26 -8.39 0.29
N TYR A 115 2.15 -9.26 0.82
CA TYR A 115 2.26 -10.67 0.45
C TYR A 115 2.37 -11.53 1.68
N MET A 116 1.86 -12.77 1.57
CA MET A 116 2.04 -13.85 2.53
C MET A 116 2.36 -15.13 1.74
N ASP A 117 3.45 -15.82 2.11
CA ASP A 117 3.94 -17.04 1.45
C ASP A 117 4.10 -16.88 -0.08
N GLY A 118 4.61 -15.72 -0.51
CA GLY A 118 4.82 -15.38 -1.91
C GLY A 118 3.54 -15.01 -2.69
N VAL A 119 2.35 -15.05 -2.06
CA VAL A 119 1.06 -14.74 -2.69
C VAL A 119 0.62 -13.32 -2.30
N PRO A 120 0.20 -12.48 -3.27
CA PRO A 120 -0.34 -11.16 -2.96
C PRO A 120 -1.59 -11.25 -2.08
N LEU A 121 -1.65 -10.44 -1.03
CA LEU A 121 -2.84 -10.29 -0.21
C LEU A 121 -3.94 -9.55 -0.99
N THR A 122 -5.16 -10.04 -0.92
CA THR A 122 -6.31 -9.46 -1.61
C THR A 122 -7.40 -9.04 -0.63
N PRO A 123 -8.28 -8.09 -0.98
CA PRO A 123 -9.42 -7.69 -0.14
C PRO A 123 -10.38 -8.82 0.24
N ARG A 124 -10.37 -9.93 -0.52
CA ARG A 124 -11.20 -11.12 -0.24
C ARG A 124 -10.63 -12.01 0.86
N ASP A 125 -9.35 -11.83 1.17
CA ASP A 125 -8.67 -12.54 2.23
C ASP A 125 -8.22 -11.52 3.30
N LYS A 126 -6.94 -11.23 3.42
CA LYS A 126 -6.36 -10.35 4.47
C LYS A 126 -5.80 -9.02 3.94
N GLY A 127 -5.89 -8.78 2.62
CA GLY A 127 -5.41 -7.57 1.95
C GLY A 127 -6.43 -6.44 1.82
N PRO A 128 -6.02 -5.33 1.21
CA PRO A 128 -4.78 -5.14 0.45
C PRO A 128 -3.51 -5.06 1.30
N VAL A 129 -3.62 -4.62 2.55
CA VAL A 129 -2.50 -4.47 3.48
C VAL A 129 -2.84 -5.14 4.80
N TRP A 130 -1.86 -5.77 5.44
CA TRP A 130 -1.98 -6.36 6.78
C TRP A 130 -0.88 -5.82 7.70
N ILE A 131 -1.22 -5.25 8.85
CA ILE A 131 -0.26 -4.87 9.90
C ILE A 131 0.22 -6.13 10.59
N VAL A 132 1.51 -6.45 10.47
CA VAL A 132 2.13 -7.67 11.01
C VAL A 132 3.27 -7.30 11.95
N TYR A 133 3.19 -7.75 13.19
CA TYR A 133 4.23 -7.58 14.19
C TYR A 133 5.24 -8.73 14.16
N PRO A 134 6.53 -8.51 14.46
CA PRO A 134 7.54 -9.57 14.57
C PRO A 134 7.39 -10.32 15.90
N ARG A 135 6.30 -11.09 16.02
CA ARG A 135 5.88 -11.74 17.29
C ARG A 135 6.93 -12.67 17.87
N ASP A 136 7.60 -13.42 16.99
CA ASP A 136 8.57 -14.43 17.41
C ASP A 136 9.90 -13.83 17.83
N ASP A 137 10.19 -12.58 17.41
CA ASP A 137 11.44 -11.87 17.75
C ASP A 137 11.37 -11.18 19.12
N HIS A 138 10.14 -10.91 19.61
CA HIS A 138 9.95 -10.15 20.84
C HIS A 138 8.90 -10.83 21.73
N GLY A 139 9.31 -11.41 22.87
CA GLY A 139 8.40 -12.11 23.79
C GLY A 139 7.23 -11.27 24.31
N VAL A 140 7.38 -9.94 24.39
CA VAL A 140 6.30 -9.02 24.79
C VAL A 140 5.14 -9.02 23.78
N LEU A 141 5.41 -9.29 22.53
CA LEU A 141 4.39 -9.32 21.45
C LEU A 141 3.49 -10.56 21.48
N ALA A 142 3.79 -11.52 22.37
CA ALA A 142 2.88 -12.65 22.65
C ALA A 142 1.68 -12.26 23.52
N ASP A 143 1.67 -11.04 24.10
CA ASP A 143 0.53 -10.52 24.88
C ASP A 143 -0.66 -10.20 23.97
N ILE A 144 -1.86 -10.61 24.38
CA ILE A 144 -3.12 -10.42 23.63
C ILE A 144 -3.40 -8.96 23.26
N ARG A 145 -2.84 -8.00 24.00
CA ARG A 145 -2.98 -6.57 23.68
C ARG A 145 -2.35 -6.21 22.34
N TYR A 146 -1.31 -6.92 21.91
CA TYR A 146 -0.71 -6.75 20.58
C TYR A 146 -1.50 -7.49 19.51
N ASP A 147 -2.13 -8.64 19.82
CA ASP A 147 -2.95 -9.36 18.85
C ASP A 147 -4.07 -8.49 18.27
N MET A 148 -4.64 -7.59 19.05
CA MET A 148 -5.66 -6.64 18.60
C MET A 148 -5.11 -5.57 17.62
N ARG A 149 -3.79 -5.39 17.55
CA ARG A 149 -3.13 -4.42 16.66
C ARG A 149 -2.77 -5.02 15.29
N TRP A 150 -3.02 -6.31 15.08
CA TRP A 150 -2.83 -6.98 13.80
C TRP A 150 -4.03 -6.73 12.90
N VAL A 151 -4.00 -5.63 12.17
CA VAL A 151 -5.13 -5.20 11.35
C VAL A 151 -4.95 -5.74 9.94
N TRP A 152 -5.71 -6.78 9.59
CA TRP A 152 -5.85 -7.20 8.19
C TRP A 152 -6.89 -6.37 7.46
N GLN A 153 -6.88 -6.42 6.11
CA GLN A 153 -7.73 -5.58 5.26
C GLN A 153 -7.60 -4.08 5.57
N LEU A 154 -6.43 -3.66 6.03
CA LEU A 154 -6.14 -2.27 6.33
C LEU A 154 -6.30 -1.39 5.09
N VAL A 155 -7.06 -0.29 5.21
CA VAL A 155 -7.29 0.68 4.12
C VAL A 155 -7.08 2.13 4.56
N ALA A 156 -7.11 2.41 5.86
CA ALA A 156 -6.92 3.77 6.34
C ALA A 156 -6.17 3.84 7.66
N LEU A 157 -5.37 4.90 7.80
CA LEU A 157 -4.71 5.32 9.03
C LEU A 157 -5.07 6.79 9.29
N HIS A 158 -5.52 7.10 10.50
CA HIS A 158 -5.70 8.48 10.94
C HIS A 158 -4.71 8.80 12.03
N VAL A 159 -3.75 9.70 11.74
CA VAL A 159 -2.67 10.11 12.66
C VAL A 159 -3.16 11.18 13.62
N GLN A 160 -2.91 10.99 14.94
CA GLN A 160 -3.35 11.87 16.03
C GLN A 160 -2.20 12.23 16.98
#